data_774f99c8686ba2ab6ff0a89184bc87c1
#
_entry.id   774f99c8686ba2ab6ff0a89184bc87c1
#
_cell.length_a   1.000
_cell.length_b   1.000
_cell.length_c   1.000
_cell.angle_alpha   90.00
_cell.angle_beta   90.00
_cell.angle_gamma   90.00
#
_symmetry.space_group_name_H-M   'P 1'
#
loop_
_entity.id
_entity.type
_entity.pdbx_description
1 polymer ?
#
loop_
_entity_poly.entity_id
_entity_poly.type
_entity_poly.pdbx_seq_one_letter_code
_entity_poly.pdbx_strand_id
1 'polypeptide(L)'
;MLCTGETVTGAMRRDCKAVFGARVIDRYTCEEAGWLALQCPKHEHLHVFTSNTLIEIVDAQGIACPVGMPGRVLVTALHSHAMPLIRY
;
A
#
# COMPACT_ATOMS: atom_id res chain seq x y z
N MET A 1 -4.28 1.20 -16.10
CA MET A 1 -3.13 0.29 -15.93
C MET A 1 -2.82 0.13 -14.46
N LEU A 2 -2.76 -1.08 -13.99
CA LEU A 2 -2.51 -1.40 -12.58
C LEU A 2 -1.02 -1.74 -12.40
N CYS A 3 -0.36 -1.08 -11.44
CA CYS A 3 1.04 -1.32 -11.10
C CYS A 3 1.15 -1.95 -9.71
N THR A 4 2.07 -2.90 -9.55
CA THR A 4 2.34 -3.57 -8.29
C THR A 4 3.79 -4.06 -8.24
N GLY A 5 4.35 -4.19 -7.04
CA GLY A 5 5.70 -4.72 -6.84
C GLY A 5 6.83 -3.68 -6.95
N GLU A 6 6.54 -2.47 -7.40
CA GLU A 6 7.50 -1.37 -7.52
C GLU A 6 6.88 -0.04 -7.12
N THR A 7 7.73 0.91 -6.76
CA THR A 7 7.28 2.28 -6.48
C THR A 7 6.91 3.00 -7.77
N VAL A 8 5.70 3.48 -7.85
CA VAL A 8 5.22 4.26 -9.00
C VAL A 8 5.77 5.67 -8.94
N THR A 9 6.59 6.04 -9.91
CA THR A 9 7.18 7.37 -10.02
C THR A 9 6.36 8.29 -10.92
N GLY A 10 6.57 9.61 -10.79
CA GLY A 10 5.95 10.59 -11.69
C GLY A 10 6.35 10.39 -13.16
N ALA A 11 7.59 9.95 -13.41
CA ALA A 11 8.05 9.64 -14.77
C ALA A 11 7.28 8.46 -15.36
N MET A 12 7.09 7.38 -14.61
CA MET A 12 6.29 6.23 -15.06
C MET A 12 4.86 6.63 -15.41
N ARG A 13 4.26 7.49 -14.60
CA ARG A 13 2.89 8.00 -14.87
C ARG A 13 2.81 8.78 -16.17
N ARG A 14 3.80 9.69 -16.41
CA ARG A 14 3.86 10.48 -17.65
C ARG A 14 4.08 9.59 -18.88
N ASP A 15 5.01 8.66 -18.81
CA ASP A 15 5.35 7.77 -19.93
C ASP A 15 4.19 6.85 -20.30
N CYS A 16 3.55 6.23 -19.30
CA CYS A 16 2.37 5.40 -19.55
C CYS A 16 1.22 6.19 -20.19
N LYS A 17 1.00 7.42 -19.73
CA LYS A 17 -0.03 8.27 -20.30
C LYS A 17 0.31 8.67 -21.75
N ALA A 18 1.57 9.01 -22.03
CA ALA A 18 2.04 9.42 -23.36
C ALA A 18 1.99 8.26 -24.37
N VAL A 19 2.39 7.06 -23.98
CA VAL A 19 2.50 5.90 -24.87
C VAL A 19 1.16 5.16 -25.03
N PHE A 20 0.44 4.94 -23.92
CA PHE A 20 -0.77 4.12 -23.91
C PHE A 20 -2.06 4.91 -23.70
N GLY A 21 -1.99 6.20 -23.41
CA GLY A 21 -3.16 6.98 -23.00
C GLY A 21 -3.78 6.53 -21.69
N ALA A 22 -3.07 5.72 -20.91
CA ALA A 22 -3.58 5.06 -19.70
C ALA A 22 -3.08 5.73 -18.43
N ARG A 23 -3.97 5.85 -17.44
CA ARG A 23 -3.61 6.25 -16.09
C ARG A 23 -3.02 5.05 -15.34
N VAL A 24 -1.92 5.26 -14.64
CA VAL A 24 -1.35 4.25 -13.74
C VAL A 24 -2.04 4.32 -12.38
N ILE A 25 -2.49 3.18 -11.89
CA ILE A 25 -3.07 3.00 -10.55
C ILE A 25 -2.09 2.17 -9.74
N ASP A 26 -1.63 2.72 -8.64
CA ASP A 26 -0.71 2.06 -7.71
C ASP A 26 -1.48 1.12 -6.77
N ARG A 27 -0.95 -0.09 -6.60
CA ARG A 27 -1.49 -1.10 -5.71
C ARG A 27 -0.40 -1.57 -4.75
N TYR A 28 -0.63 -1.38 -3.47
CA TYR A 28 0.27 -1.84 -2.42
C TYR A 28 -0.13 -3.24 -1.97
N THR A 29 0.76 -4.19 -2.15
CA THR A 29 0.54 -5.60 -1.84
C THR A 29 1.78 -6.22 -1.20
N CYS A 30 1.59 -7.31 -0.47
CA CYS A 30 2.68 -8.21 -0.11
C CYS A 30 2.23 -9.67 -0.27
N GLU A 31 3.18 -10.55 -0.52
CA GLU A 31 2.88 -11.97 -0.74
C GLU A 31 2.19 -12.60 0.47
N GLU A 32 2.60 -12.21 1.68
CA GLU A 32 2.16 -12.81 2.93
C GLU A 32 0.73 -12.39 3.32
N ALA A 33 0.31 -11.17 2.99
CA ALA A 33 -0.97 -10.62 3.41
C ALA A 33 -1.89 -10.22 2.24
N GLY A 34 -1.40 -10.30 1.00
CA GLY A 34 -2.18 -9.97 -0.19
C GLY A 34 -2.35 -8.46 -0.41
N TRP A 35 -3.55 -8.04 -0.71
CA TRP A 35 -3.86 -6.64 -1.04
C TRP A 35 -3.98 -5.80 0.24
N LEU A 36 -3.13 -4.81 0.37
CA LEU A 36 -3.09 -3.92 1.53
C LEU A 36 -3.80 -2.59 1.27
N ALA A 37 -3.50 -1.97 0.14
CA ALA A 37 -4.06 -0.67 -0.21
C ALA A 37 -4.10 -0.44 -1.73
N LEU A 38 -4.97 0.46 -2.16
CA LEU A 38 -5.13 0.86 -3.54
C LEU A 38 -5.11 2.39 -3.63
N GLN A 39 -4.53 2.91 -4.70
CA GLN A 39 -4.52 4.34 -4.94
C GLN A 39 -5.92 4.92 -5.05
N CYS A 40 -6.12 6.08 -4.42
CA CYS A 40 -7.35 6.86 -4.52
C CYS A 40 -7.64 7.21 -6.00
N PRO A 41 -8.89 7.07 -6.48
CA PRO A 41 -9.24 7.46 -7.85
C PRO A 41 -9.01 8.94 -8.16
N LYS A 42 -9.03 9.80 -7.13
CA LYS A 42 -8.94 11.26 -7.28
C LYS A 42 -7.58 11.83 -6.92
N HIS A 43 -6.80 11.13 -6.11
CA HIS A 43 -5.53 11.62 -5.54
C HIS A 43 -4.44 10.55 -5.63
N GLU A 44 -3.22 10.89 -5.25
CA GLU A 44 -2.08 9.98 -5.28
C GLU A 44 -1.91 9.16 -4.00
N HIS A 45 -2.66 9.47 -2.93
CA HIS A 45 -2.59 8.66 -1.70
C HIS A 45 -3.29 7.32 -1.84
N LEU A 46 -2.96 6.40 -0.94
CA LEU A 46 -3.51 5.05 -0.92
C LEU A 46 -4.63 4.94 0.12
N HIS A 47 -5.68 4.18 -0.23
CA HIS A 47 -6.72 3.76 0.70
C HIS A 47 -6.48 2.32 1.14
N VAL A 48 -6.39 2.10 2.44
CA VAL A 48 -6.19 0.77 3.03
C VAL A 48 -7.47 -0.06 2.95
N PHE A 49 -7.33 -1.34 2.62
CA PHE A 49 -8.44 -2.31 2.69
C PHE A 49 -8.66 -2.75 4.15
N THR A 50 -9.34 -1.92 4.92
CA THR A 50 -9.53 -2.11 6.37
C THR A 50 -10.36 -3.35 6.73
N SER A 51 -11.12 -3.89 5.79
CA SER A 51 -11.82 -5.17 5.96
C SER A 51 -10.88 -6.39 5.90
N ASN A 52 -9.73 -6.25 5.26
CA ASN A 52 -8.77 -7.32 5.04
C ASN A 52 -7.55 -7.24 5.95
N THR A 53 -7.11 -6.02 6.26
CA THR A 53 -5.86 -5.80 6.98
C THR A 53 -5.96 -4.66 7.99
N LEU A 54 -5.20 -4.78 9.06
CA LEU A 54 -4.86 -3.66 9.94
C LEU A 54 -3.44 -3.21 9.60
N ILE A 55 -3.26 -1.94 9.27
CA ILE A 55 -1.97 -1.33 9.00
C ILE A 55 -1.63 -0.35 10.11
N GLU A 56 -0.43 -0.47 10.67
CA GLU A 56 0.13 0.42 11.67
C GLU A 56 1.43 1.04 11.13
N ILE A 57 1.61 2.33 11.34
CA ILE A 57 2.87 3.02 11.05
C ILE A 57 3.55 3.34 12.38
N VAL A 58 4.72 2.76 12.59
CA VAL A 58 5.41 2.82 13.88
C VAL A 58 6.84 3.35 13.73
N ASP A 59 7.36 3.92 14.82
CA ASP A 59 8.76 4.34 14.92
C ASP A 59 9.71 3.17 15.25
N ALA A 60 10.98 3.48 15.49
CA ALA A 60 11.99 2.47 15.82
C ALA A 60 11.71 1.72 17.14
N GLN A 61 10.91 2.30 18.04
CA GLN A 61 10.50 1.71 19.31
C GLN A 61 9.17 0.94 19.23
N GLY A 62 8.54 0.90 18.04
CA GLY A 62 7.26 0.24 17.85
C GLY A 62 6.05 1.06 18.29
N ILE A 63 6.23 2.36 18.52
CA ILE A 63 5.16 3.29 18.92
C ILE A 63 4.57 3.94 17.67
N ALA A 64 3.23 4.09 17.64
CA ALA A 64 2.53 4.71 16.52
C ALA A 64 3.07 6.11 16.18
N CYS A 65 3.42 6.30 14.92
CA CYS A 65 3.88 7.61 14.43
C CYS A 65 2.72 8.60 14.36
N PRO A 66 2.97 9.89 14.65
CA PRO A 66 2.00 10.95 14.37
C PRO A 66 1.69 11.05 12.87
N VAL A 67 0.51 11.56 12.53
CA VAL A 67 0.14 11.85 11.14
C VAL A 67 1.17 12.78 10.50
N GLY A 68 1.60 12.44 9.28
CA GLY A 68 2.61 13.19 8.53
C GLY A 68 4.05 12.76 8.78
N MET A 69 4.30 11.87 9.74
CA MET A 69 5.64 11.32 10.01
C MET A 69 5.82 9.96 9.35
N PRO A 70 6.92 9.75 8.61
CA PRO A 70 7.22 8.42 8.04
C PRO A 70 7.60 7.43 9.14
N GLY A 71 7.30 6.16 8.91
CA GLY A 71 7.63 5.09 9.83
C GLY A 71 7.65 3.73 9.17
N ARG A 72 7.89 2.70 9.97
CA ARG A 72 7.85 1.32 9.51
C ARG A 72 6.40 0.83 9.47
N VAL A 73 6.04 0.13 8.41
CA VAL A 73 4.71 -0.46 8.24
C VAL A 73 4.65 -1.82 8.94
N LEU A 74 3.67 -1.99 9.81
CA LEU A 74 3.29 -3.29 10.38
C LEU A 74 1.93 -3.69 9.84
N VAL A 75 1.79 -4.94 9.44
CA VAL A 75 0.57 -5.50 8.84
C VAL A 75 0.02 -6.63 9.70
N THR A 76 -1.27 -6.58 10.00
CA THR A 76 -2.01 -7.70 10.56
C THR A 76 -3.04 -8.17 9.55
N ALA A 77 -2.93 -9.42 9.10
CA ALA A 77 -3.87 -10.03 8.16
C ALA A 77 -5.11 -10.53 8.93
N LEU A 78 -6.28 -9.95 8.64
CA LEU A 78 -7.52 -10.22 9.39
C LEU A 78 -8.24 -11.49 8.95
N HIS A 79 -7.85 -12.08 7.84
CA HIS A 79 -8.55 -13.23 7.22
C HIS A 79 -7.62 -14.42 6.90
N SER A 80 -6.36 -14.35 7.31
CA SER A 80 -5.37 -15.42 7.09
C SER A 80 -5.39 -16.43 8.25
N HIS A 81 -6.27 -17.42 8.16
CA HIS A 81 -6.46 -18.39 9.26
C HIS A 81 -5.39 -19.49 9.30
N ALA A 82 -4.85 -19.86 8.13
CA ALA A 82 -3.84 -20.92 8.04
C ALA A 82 -2.46 -20.46 8.49
N MET A 83 -2.12 -19.21 8.24
CA MET A 83 -0.85 -18.59 8.66
C MET A 83 -1.15 -17.15 9.12
N PRO A 84 -1.63 -16.96 10.34
CA PRO A 84 -1.97 -15.64 10.84
C PRO A 84 -0.71 -14.79 11.00
N LEU A 85 -0.71 -13.60 10.39
CA LEU A 85 0.33 -12.60 10.55
C LEU A 85 -0.20 -11.49 11.46
N ILE A 86 0.45 -11.28 12.59
CA ILE A 86 0.09 -10.25 13.56
C ILE A 86 1.27 -9.31 13.71
N ARG A 87 1.05 -8.03 13.39
CA ARG A 87 2.07 -6.98 13.45
C ARG A 87 3.38 -7.35 12.73
N TYR A 88 3.24 -7.88 11.55
CA TYR A 88 4.33 -8.35 10.69
C TYR A 88 5.03 -7.20 9.94
#